data_352cf2484d0db9a57cb03bd5535ed4c1
#
_entry.id   352cf2484d0db9a57cb03bd5535ed4c1
#
_cell.length_a   1.000
_cell.length_b   1.000
_cell.length_c   1.000
_cell.angle_alpha   90.00
_cell.angle_beta   90.00
_cell.angle_gamma   90.00
#
_symmetry.space_group_name_H-M   'P 1'
#
loop_
_entity.id
_entity.type
_entity.pdbx_description
1 polymer ?
#
loop_
_entity_poly.entity_id
_entity_poly.type
_entity_poly.pdbx_seq_one_letter_code
_entity_poly.pdbx_strand_id
1 'polypeptide(L)'
;CPFPMIRRRGRGAGLFRAPDVLERLLAAGCDEMGPGRFSLKTRLGLERTDELLALMPRINRYPLAVLTVHARTAHQMYTGVCDLAAFASVAAASTNPVMYNGDWAAGDVPPAPRVMVGRSFIRSLGAREDVDGLLGRYIDLSCAELCGDHPVLGRMKELISYWTEIPRWRRLWPLVKICRTVEELRGILKGSACGA
;
A
#
# COMPACT_ATOMS: atom_id res chain seq x y z
N CYS A 1 -4.89 -10.61 -2.34
CA CYS A 1 -5.62 -9.77 -3.31
C CYS A 1 -7.13 -9.86 -3.05
N PRO A 2 -7.85 -8.75 -2.83
CA PRO A 2 -9.28 -8.76 -2.51
C PRO A 2 -10.19 -8.78 -3.76
N PHE A 3 -9.65 -8.66 -4.96
CA PHE A 3 -10.46 -8.54 -6.19
C PHE A 3 -11.37 -9.75 -6.40
N PRO A 4 -12.68 -9.55 -6.72
CA PRO A 4 -13.65 -10.63 -6.84
C PRO A 4 -13.24 -11.73 -7.83
N MET A 5 -12.70 -11.35 -8.98
CA MET A 5 -12.24 -12.30 -10.01
C MET A 5 -11.11 -13.23 -9.50
N ILE A 6 -10.18 -12.69 -8.69
CA ILE A 6 -9.08 -13.47 -8.10
C ILE A 6 -9.63 -14.40 -7.01
N ARG A 7 -10.52 -13.88 -6.14
CA ARG A 7 -11.14 -14.67 -5.06
C ARG A 7 -11.98 -15.84 -5.58
N ARG A 8 -12.76 -15.62 -6.65
CA ARG A 8 -13.60 -16.68 -7.28
C ARG A 8 -12.77 -17.84 -7.82
N ARG A 9 -11.52 -17.58 -8.20
CA ARG A 9 -10.56 -18.61 -8.65
C ARG A 9 -9.82 -19.28 -7.49
N GLY A 10 -10.23 -19.09 -6.24
CA GLY A 10 -9.57 -19.65 -5.06
C GLY A 10 -8.17 -19.08 -4.78
N ARG A 11 -7.85 -17.88 -5.34
CA ARG A 11 -6.54 -17.24 -5.22
C ARG A 11 -6.62 -15.98 -4.36
N GLY A 12 -5.46 -15.48 -3.91
CA GLY A 12 -5.39 -14.30 -3.04
C GLY A 12 -6.24 -14.50 -1.79
N ALA A 13 -7.12 -13.56 -1.45
CA ALA A 13 -7.99 -13.70 -0.29
C ALA A 13 -9.01 -14.88 -0.39
N GLY A 14 -9.19 -15.48 -1.57
CA GLY A 14 -9.96 -16.72 -1.72
C GLY A 14 -9.39 -17.91 -0.96
N LEU A 15 -8.09 -17.87 -0.61
CA LEU A 15 -7.41 -18.91 0.16
C LEU A 15 -7.91 -19.02 1.60
N PHE A 16 -8.61 -18.02 2.14
CA PHE A 16 -9.31 -18.17 3.42
C PHE A 16 -10.33 -19.33 3.43
N ARG A 17 -10.88 -19.68 2.26
CA ARG A 17 -11.80 -20.82 2.10
C ARG A 17 -11.08 -22.17 1.90
N ALA A 18 -9.76 -22.14 1.73
CA ALA A 18 -8.95 -23.32 1.46
C ALA A 18 -7.67 -23.32 2.30
N PRO A 19 -7.78 -23.45 3.66
CA PRO A 19 -6.64 -23.38 4.57
C PRO A 19 -5.52 -24.37 4.22
N ASP A 20 -5.89 -25.58 3.75
CA ASP A 20 -4.90 -26.59 3.38
C ASP A 20 -4.10 -26.22 2.13
N VAL A 21 -4.72 -25.47 1.19
CA VAL A 21 -4.00 -24.92 0.03
C VAL A 21 -3.05 -23.81 0.47
N LEU A 22 -3.51 -22.92 1.37
CA LEU A 22 -2.65 -21.89 1.95
C LEU A 22 -1.45 -22.52 2.65
N GLU A 23 -1.65 -23.56 3.44
CA GLU A 23 -0.59 -24.26 4.17
C GLU A 23 0.45 -24.88 3.21
N ARG A 24 0.00 -25.56 2.14
CA ARG A 24 0.91 -26.07 1.10
C ARG A 24 1.72 -24.96 0.42
N LEU A 25 1.11 -23.80 0.17
CA LEU A 25 1.82 -22.64 -0.40
C LEU A 25 2.88 -22.10 0.55
N LEU A 26 2.58 -22.02 1.85
CA LEU A 26 3.53 -21.58 2.87
C LEU A 26 4.70 -22.55 2.99
N ALA A 27 4.41 -23.86 3.02
CA ALA A 27 5.43 -24.91 3.05
C ALA A 27 6.36 -24.77 1.84
N ALA A 28 5.82 -24.81 0.61
CA ALA A 28 6.61 -24.73 -0.61
C ALA A 28 7.42 -23.44 -0.70
N GLY A 29 6.83 -22.28 -0.29
CA GLY A 29 7.53 -21.00 -0.31
C GLY A 29 8.68 -20.93 0.71
N CYS A 30 8.50 -21.48 1.91
CA CYS A 30 9.55 -21.53 2.92
C CYS A 30 10.65 -22.53 2.56
N ASP A 31 10.29 -23.67 1.97
CA ASP A 31 11.27 -24.69 1.54
C ASP A 31 12.14 -24.15 0.40
N GLU A 32 11.55 -23.49 -0.60
CA GLU A 32 12.28 -22.93 -1.75
C GLU A 32 13.16 -21.73 -1.37
N MET A 33 12.62 -20.81 -0.56
CA MET A 33 13.33 -19.56 -0.25
C MET A 33 14.26 -19.69 0.96
N GLY A 34 14.03 -20.66 1.81
CA GLY A 34 14.68 -20.82 3.10
C GLY A 34 14.01 -20.04 4.23
N PRO A 35 14.31 -20.40 5.50
CA PRO A 35 13.65 -19.82 6.68
C PRO A 35 13.88 -18.32 6.79
N GLY A 36 12.85 -17.57 7.13
CA GLY A 36 12.90 -16.11 7.31
C GLY A 36 13.11 -15.30 6.02
N ARG A 37 12.94 -15.90 4.85
CA ARG A 37 13.10 -15.24 3.54
C ARG A 37 11.79 -15.15 2.74
N PHE A 38 10.76 -15.88 3.14
CA PHE A 38 9.45 -15.85 2.54
C PHE A 38 8.52 -14.94 3.34
N SER A 39 7.71 -14.12 2.69
CA SER A 39 6.79 -13.18 3.33
C SER A 39 5.35 -13.46 2.91
N LEU A 40 4.42 -13.28 3.84
CA LEU A 40 2.99 -13.37 3.56
C LEU A 40 2.34 -11.99 3.72
N LYS A 41 1.64 -11.52 2.67
CA LYS A 41 0.74 -10.37 2.76
C LYS A 41 -0.70 -10.82 2.67
N THR A 42 -1.50 -10.49 3.69
CA THR A 42 -2.88 -10.92 3.81
C THR A 42 -3.82 -9.81 4.29
N ARG A 43 -5.09 -10.15 4.41
CA ARG A 43 -6.14 -9.36 5.09
C ARG A 43 -6.57 -10.06 6.37
N LEU A 44 -7.43 -9.42 7.17
CA LEU A 44 -7.98 -10.02 8.39
C LEU A 44 -8.91 -11.21 8.10
N GLY A 45 -9.47 -11.26 6.92
CA GLY A 45 -10.31 -12.34 6.48
C GLY A 45 -10.92 -12.08 5.10
N LEU A 46 -11.76 -13.01 4.67
CA LEU A 46 -12.57 -12.87 3.47
C LEU A 46 -13.81 -12.00 3.76
N GLU A 47 -14.57 -12.35 4.77
CA GLU A 47 -15.85 -11.75 5.16
C GLU A 47 -15.83 -11.19 6.60
N ARG A 48 -15.15 -11.88 7.55
CA ARG A 48 -15.05 -11.49 8.95
C ARG A 48 -13.61 -11.15 9.34
N THR A 49 -13.45 -10.33 10.37
CA THR A 49 -12.13 -9.86 10.82
C THR A 49 -11.40 -10.85 11.74
N ASP A 50 -12.06 -11.93 12.17
CA ASP A 50 -11.50 -13.00 13.02
C ASP A 50 -10.94 -14.19 12.22
N GLU A 51 -11.16 -14.26 10.91
CA GLU A 51 -10.78 -15.42 10.10
C GLU A 51 -9.26 -15.62 10.04
N LEU A 52 -8.47 -14.54 10.00
CA LEU A 52 -7.02 -14.66 10.03
C LEU A 52 -6.54 -15.16 11.40
N LEU A 53 -7.14 -14.68 12.49
CA LEU A 53 -6.80 -15.11 13.83
C LEU A 53 -6.99 -16.64 13.97
N ALA A 54 -8.06 -17.18 13.41
CA ALA A 54 -8.31 -18.63 13.39
C ALA A 54 -7.25 -19.42 12.58
N LEU A 55 -6.61 -18.80 11.61
CA LEU A 55 -5.54 -19.41 10.80
C LEU A 55 -4.13 -19.27 11.42
N MET A 56 -3.95 -18.42 12.44
CA MET A 56 -2.63 -18.18 13.03
C MET A 56 -1.92 -19.45 13.53
N PRO A 57 -2.59 -20.47 14.13
CA PRO A 57 -1.91 -21.71 14.52
C PRO A 57 -1.28 -22.47 13.34
N ARG A 58 -1.84 -22.35 12.13
CA ARG A 58 -1.26 -22.92 10.91
C ARG A 58 -0.12 -22.07 10.39
N ILE A 59 -0.31 -20.75 10.29
CA ILE A 59 0.68 -19.81 9.78
C ILE A 59 1.95 -19.80 10.63
N ASN A 60 1.82 -19.91 11.95
CA ASN A 60 2.92 -19.90 12.91
C ASN A 60 3.88 -21.11 12.79
N ARG A 61 3.49 -22.16 12.06
CA ARG A 61 4.39 -23.30 11.77
C ARG A 61 5.49 -22.93 10.77
N TYR A 62 5.35 -21.83 10.05
CA TYR A 62 6.24 -21.43 8.97
C TYR A 62 7.04 -20.18 9.37
N PRO A 63 8.39 -20.21 9.23
CA PRO A 63 9.25 -19.10 9.61
C PRO A 63 9.22 -18.00 8.51
N LEU A 64 8.27 -17.10 8.62
CA LEU A 64 8.13 -15.99 7.68
C LEU A 64 9.12 -14.86 8.00
N ALA A 65 9.61 -14.18 6.97
CA ALA A 65 10.34 -12.92 7.11
C ALA A 65 9.45 -11.83 7.72
N VAL A 66 8.20 -11.76 7.26
CA VAL A 66 7.18 -10.85 7.78
C VAL A 66 5.78 -11.29 7.37
N LEU A 67 4.84 -11.14 8.30
CA LEU A 67 3.41 -11.24 8.07
C LEU A 67 2.83 -9.82 7.96
N THR A 68 2.54 -9.37 6.74
CA THR A 68 1.91 -8.06 6.51
C THR A 68 0.39 -8.22 6.50
N VAL A 69 -0.29 -7.52 7.41
CA VAL A 69 -1.74 -7.60 7.57
C VAL A 69 -2.41 -6.28 7.22
N HIS A 70 -3.24 -6.29 6.17
CA HIS A 70 -4.16 -5.19 5.91
C HIS A 70 -5.37 -5.34 6.84
N ALA A 71 -5.55 -4.37 7.73
CA ALA A 71 -6.54 -4.41 8.81
C ALA A 71 -8.00 -4.22 8.32
N ARG A 72 -8.38 -4.90 7.24
CA ARG A 72 -9.72 -4.99 6.63
C ARG A 72 -9.98 -6.40 6.11
N THR A 73 -11.25 -6.75 5.95
CA THR A 73 -11.62 -7.97 5.20
C THR A 73 -11.46 -7.77 3.70
N ALA A 74 -11.46 -8.86 2.94
CA ALA A 74 -11.43 -8.78 1.48
C ALA A 74 -12.76 -8.23 0.92
N HIS A 75 -13.88 -8.44 1.62
CA HIS A 75 -15.18 -7.91 1.22
C HIS A 75 -15.23 -6.37 1.31
N GLN A 76 -14.64 -5.79 2.35
CA GLN A 76 -14.53 -4.34 2.50
C GLN A 76 -13.73 -3.68 1.37
N MET A 77 -12.90 -4.41 0.66
CA MET A 77 -12.00 -3.84 -0.36
C MET A 77 -11.13 -2.71 0.22
N TYR A 78 -11.55 -1.47 -0.01
CA TYR A 78 -10.88 -0.25 0.47
C TYR A 78 -11.85 0.71 1.17
N THR A 79 -13.05 0.24 1.50
CA THR A 79 -14.09 1.01 2.20
C THR A 79 -14.14 0.67 3.69
N GLY A 80 -14.83 1.49 4.46
CA GLY A 80 -14.93 1.32 5.90
C GLY A 80 -13.62 1.64 6.63
N VAL A 81 -13.62 1.43 7.92
CA VAL A 81 -12.49 1.69 8.83
C VAL A 81 -11.64 0.44 9.00
N CYS A 82 -10.34 0.60 9.21
CA CYS A 82 -9.45 -0.49 9.60
C CYS A 82 -9.77 -0.98 11.01
N ASP A 83 -9.89 -2.30 11.18
CA ASP A 83 -10.09 -2.93 12.49
C ASP A 83 -8.75 -3.14 13.19
N LEU A 84 -8.35 -2.14 13.99
CA LEU A 84 -7.10 -2.15 14.74
C LEU A 84 -7.13 -3.16 15.89
N ALA A 85 -8.30 -3.45 16.46
CA ALA A 85 -8.44 -4.43 17.54
C ALA A 85 -8.20 -5.87 17.02
N ALA A 86 -8.80 -6.21 15.90
CA ALA A 86 -8.55 -7.50 15.24
C ALA A 86 -7.09 -7.61 14.77
N PHE A 87 -6.50 -6.53 14.26
CA PHE A 87 -5.07 -6.50 13.92
C PHE A 87 -4.19 -6.76 15.15
N ALA A 88 -4.46 -6.10 16.28
CA ALA A 88 -3.71 -6.29 17.53
C ALA A 88 -3.80 -7.74 18.02
N SER A 89 -4.98 -8.36 17.93
CA SER A 89 -5.18 -9.77 18.28
C SER A 89 -4.33 -10.71 17.41
N VAL A 90 -4.28 -10.46 16.10
CA VAL A 90 -3.42 -11.21 15.16
C VAL A 90 -1.94 -11.00 15.49
N ALA A 91 -1.53 -9.75 15.75
CA ALA A 91 -0.15 -9.43 16.09
C ALA A 91 0.30 -10.14 17.40
N ALA A 92 -0.55 -10.17 18.41
CA ALA A 92 -0.29 -10.87 19.67
C ALA A 92 -0.21 -12.40 19.51
N ALA A 93 -1.00 -12.97 18.59
CA ALA A 93 -1.01 -14.41 18.32
C ALA A 93 0.12 -14.87 17.38
N SER A 94 0.83 -13.95 16.72
CA SER A 94 1.87 -14.27 15.73
C SER A 94 3.21 -14.57 16.38
N THR A 95 3.84 -15.67 15.97
CA THR A 95 5.27 -15.96 16.25
C THR A 95 6.21 -15.32 15.23
N ASN A 96 5.68 -14.84 14.11
CA ASN A 96 6.43 -14.18 13.05
C ASN A 96 6.41 -12.65 13.24
N PRO A 97 7.39 -11.90 12.71
CA PRO A 97 7.34 -10.45 12.68
C PRO A 97 6.09 -9.95 11.95
N VAL A 98 5.32 -9.05 12.57
CA VAL A 98 4.08 -8.51 11.96
C VAL A 98 4.30 -7.08 11.49
N MET A 99 3.71 -6.75 10.34
CA MET A 99 3.70 -5.41 9.75
C MET A 99 2.24 -4.98 9.50
N TYR A 100 1.89 -3.81 10.03
CA TYR A 100 0.58 -3.21 9.75
C TYR A 100 0.52 -2.67 8.31
N ASN A 101 -0.63 -2.85 7.67
CA ASN A 101 -1.01 -2.14 6.46
C ASN A 101 -2.46 -1.67 6.58
N GLY A 102 -2.77 -0.48 6.10
CA GLY A 102 -4.11 0.09 6.19
C GLY A 102 -4.07 1.60 6.05
N ASP A 103 -5.03 2.27 6.67
CA ASP A 103 -5.12 3.72 6.70
C ASP A 103 -4.13 4.24 7.76
N TRP A 104 -3.01 4.70 7.28
CA TRP A 104 -2.00 5.40 8.05
C TRP A 104 -1.46 6.55 7.21
N ALA A 105 -1.45 7.74 7.78
CA ALA A 105 -0.99 8.97 7.13
C ALA A 105 0.29 9.48 7.79
N ALA A 106 1.01 10.35 7.09
CA ALA A 106 2.18 11.01 7.65
C ALA A 106 1.77 11.89 8.84
N GLY A 107 2.39 11.67 10.00
CA GLY A 107 2.08 12.38 11.26
C GLY A 107 1.21 11.57 12.22
N ASP A 108 0.58 10.48 11.79
CA ASP A 108 -0.17 9.60 12.69
C ASP A 108 0.78 8.77 13.56
N VAL A 109 0.30 8.39 14.74
CA VAL A 109 0.97 7.37 15.56
C VAL A 109 0.84 6.02 14.86
N PRO A 110 1.95 5.32 14.57
CA PRO A 110 1.86 4.04 13.87
C PRO A 110 1.23 2.98 14.79
N PRO A 111 0.28 2.16 14.29
CA PRO A 111 -0.39 1.14 15.10
C PRO A 111 0.49 -0.09 15.36
N ALA A 112 1.70 -0.13 14.83
CA ALA A 112 2.69 -1.18 15.04
C ALA A 112 4.10 -0.64 14.77
N PRO A 113 5.17 -1.30 15.29
CA PRO A 113 6.57 -0.90 15.04
C PRO A 113 6.96 -0.91 13.55
N ARG A 114 6.24 -1.69 12.73
CA ARG A 114 6.45 -1.79 11.28
C ARG A 114 5.16 -1.48 10.56
N VAL A 115 5.21 -0.53 9.62
CA VAL A 115 4.06 -0.11 8.81
C VAL A 115 4.41 -0.20 7.33
N MET A 116 3.57 -0.87 6.57
CA MET A 116 3.61 -0.81 5.11
C MET A 116 2.76 0.37 4.66
N VAL A 117 3.40 1.41 4.19
CA VAL A 117 2.72 2.61 3.67
C VAL A 117 1.91 2.29 2.41
N GLY A 118 0.82 2.98 2.24
CA GLY A 118 -0.09 2.80 1.12
C GLY A 118 -0.64 4.14 0.61
N ARG A 119 -1.79 4.08 -0.04
CA ARG A 119 -2.42 5.26 -0.66
C ARG A 119 -2.78 6.37 0.32
N SER A 120 -3.14 6.04 1.55
CA SER A 120 -3.43 7.03 2.60
C SER A 120 -2.21 7.90 2.89
N PHE A 121 -1.04 7.27 3.02
CA PHE A 121 0.23 7.98 3.17
C PHE A 121 0.56 8.84 1.95
N ILE A 122 0.42 8.28 0.73
CA ILE A 122 0.66 9.05 -0.51
C ILE A 122 -0.26 10.27 -0.59
N ARG A 123 -1.55 10.11 -0.24
CA ARG A 123 -2.49 11.24 -0.22
C ARG A 123 -2.11 12.31 0.79
N SER A 124 -1.63 11.94 1.98
CA SER A 124 -1.23 12.91 3.00
C SER A 124 0.00 13.73 2.60
N LEU A 125 0.88 13.20 1.74
CA LEU A 125 2.05 13.95 1.24
C LEU A 125 1.65 15.19 0.46
N GLY A 126 0.54 15.16 -0.28
CA GLY A 126 0.07 16.29 -1.08
C GLY A 126 -0.38 17.52 -0.28
N ALA A 127 -0.65 17.35 1.02
CA ALA A 127 -1.04 18.43 1.94
C ALA A 127 0.15 19.01 2.75
N ARG A 128 1.35 18.46 2.59
CA ARG A 128 2.53 18.93 3.34
C ARG A 128 3.02 20.26 2.81
N GLU A 129 3.58 21.09 3.69
CA GLU A 129 4.19 22.37 3.33
C GLU A 129 5.41 22.21 2.43
N ASP A 130 6.20 21.14 2.62
CA ASP A 130 7.41 20.85 1.86
C ASP A 130 7.17 20.01 0.59
N VAL A 131 5.91 19.83 0.16
CA VAL A 131 5.53 18.96 -0.96
C VAL A 131 6.20 19.34 -2.27
N ASP A 132 6.42 20.63 -2.53
CA ASP A 132 7.07 21.10 -3.75
C ASP A 132 8.54 20.70 -3.82
N GLY A 133 9.25 20.81 -2.70
CA GLY A 133 10.63 20.33 -2.59
C GLY A 133 10.73 18.81 -2.72
N LEU A 134 9.78 18.08 -2.12
CA LEU A 134 9.68 16.62 -2.24
C LEU A 134 9.46 16.22 -3.71
N LEU A 135 8.51 16.87 -4.38
CA LEU A 135 8.15 16.58 -5.76
C LEU A 135 9.29 16.93 -6.72
N GLY A 136 9.98 18.06 -6.47
CA GLY A 136 11.17 18.47 -7.24
C GLY A 136 12.25 17.39 -7.19
N ARG A 137 12.63 16.92 -5.99
CA ARG A 137 13.60 15.85 -5.82
C ARG A 137 13.15 14.53 -6.46
N TYR A 138 11.87 14.21 -6.37
CA TYR A 138 11.34 12.99 -6.99
C TYR A 138 11.36 13.05 -8.52
N ILE A 139 11.12 14.23 -9.11
CA ILE A 139 11.29 14.47 -10.55
C ILE A 139 12.76 14.28 -10.94
N ASP A 140 13.72 14.88 -10.19
CA ASP A 140 15.15 14.77 -10.48
C ASP A 140 15.63 13.33 -10.46
N LEU A 141 15.27 12.57 -9.42
CA LEU A 141 15.59 11.15 -9.32
C LEU A 141 14.96 10.34 -10.45
N SER A 142 13.69 10.64 -10.80
CA SER A 142 13.02 9.94 -11.90
C SER A 142 13.66 10.21 -13.24
N CYS A 143 14.15 11.45 -13.49
CA CYS A 143 14.90 11.80 -14.69
C CYS A 143 16.26 11.11 -14.76
N ALA A 144 16.91 10.88 -13.61
CA ALA A 144 18.17 10.15 -13.55
C ALA A 144 18.03 8.65 -13.83
N GLU A 145 16.87 8.06 -13.45
CA GLU A 145 16.62 6.62 -13.59
C GLU A 145 15.94 6.23 -14.90
N LEU A 146 15.12 7.11 -15.46
CA LEU A 146 14.26 6.83 -16.60
C LEU A 146 14.72 7.57 -17.84
N CYS A 147 14.57 6.93 -18.99
CA CYS A 147 14.92 7.54 -20.27
C CYS A 147 13.70 8.28 -20.86
N GLY A 148 13.84 9.61 -21.01
CA GLY A 148 12.85 10.48 -21.65
C GLY A 148 11.68 10.92 -20.76
N ASP A 149 10.95 11.90 -21.25
CA ASP A 149 9.89 12.59 -20.51
C ASP A 149 8.67 11.70 -20.20
N HIS A 150 8.29 10.86 -21.16
CA HIS A 150 7.05 10.08 -21.07
C HIS A 150 6.94 9.19 -19.81
N PRO A 151 7.95 8.38 -19.46
CA PRO A 151 7.87 7.56 -18.24
C PRO A 151 7.96 8.40 -16.95
N VAL A 152 8.71 9.49 -16.95
CA VAL A 152 8.78 10.43 -15.81
C VAL A 152 7.42 11.08 -15.59
N LEU A 153 6.81 11.60 -16.65
CA LEU A 153 5.47 12.20 -16.58
C LEU A 153 4.41 11.19 -16.14
N GLY A 154 4.51 9.93 -16.58
CA GLY A 154 3.62 8.86 -16.14
C GLY A 154 3.62 8.71 -14.62
N ARG A 155 4.80 8.60 -14.00
CA ARG A 155 4.97 8.54 -12.54
C ARG A 155 4.42 9.78 -11.83
N MET A 156 4.72 10.97 -12.35
CA MET A 156 4.29 12.23 -11.73
C MET A 156 2.77 12.42 -11.81
N LYS A 157 2.17 12.14 -12.97
CA LYS A 157 0.73 12.20 -13.17
C LYS A 157 0.00 11.20 -12.26
N GLU A 158 0.50 9.99 -12.13
CA GLU A 158 -0.05 9.01 -11.19
C GLU A 158 0.01 9.54 -9.75
N LEU A 159 1.16 10.01 -9.29
CA LEU A 159 1.34 10.55 -7.94
C LEU A 159 0.39 11.74 -7.67
N ILE A 160 0.39 12.75 -8.54
CA ILE A 160 -0.44 13.95 -8.38
C ILE A 160 -1.93 13.62 -8.46
N SER A 161 -2.33 12.57 -9.19
CA SER A 161 -3.72 12.13 -9.26
C SER A 161 -4.31 11.74 -7.89
N TYR A 162 -3.48 11.28 -6.96
CA TYR A 162 -3.91 10.99 -5.58
C TYR A 162 -4.21 12.23 -4.76
N TRP A 163 -3.80 13.42 -5.21
CA TRP A 163 -3.92 14.69 -4.49
C TRP A 163 -5.05 15.59 -4.99
N THR A 164 -5.80 15.14 -6.00
CA THR A 164 -6.86 15.95 -6.64
C THR A 164 -8.02 16.36 -5.73
N GLU A 165 -8.15 15.73 -4.56
CA GLU A 165 -9.11 16.17 -3.53
C GLU A 165 -8.65 17.45 -2.81
N ILE A 166 -7.35 17.77 -2.84
CA ILE A 166 -6.78 18.98 -2.24
C ILE A 166 -7.00 20.14 -3.20
N PRO A 167 -7.52 21.31 -2.77
CA PRO A 167 -7.92 22.42 -3.66
C PRO A 167 -6.81 22.89 -4.61
N ARG A 168 -5.57 22.99 -4.12
CA ARG A 168 -4.39 23.35 -4.93
C ARG A 168 -4.22 22.38 -6.11
N TRP A 169 -4.14 21.09 -5.82
CA TRP A 169 -3.88 20.06 -6.84
C TRP A 169 -5.06 19.87 -7.78
N ARG A 170 -6.29 20.07 -7.30
CA ARG A 170 -7.49 20.07 -8.14
C ARG A 170 -7.41 21.16 -9.22
N ARG A 171 -6.90 22.36 -8.89
CA ARG A 171 -6.71 23.45 -9.86
C ARG A 171 -5.59 23.15 -10.86
N LEU A 172 -4.50 22.52 -10.43
CA LEU A 172 -3.35 22.22 -11.28
C LEU A 172 -3.57 20.99 -12.16
N TRP A 173 -4.42 20.07 -11.72
CA TRP A 173 -4.60 18.77 -12.37
C TRP A 173 -4.91 18.84 -13.88
N PRO A 174 -5.81 19.70 -14.38
CA PRO A 174 -6.06 19.83 -15.82
C PRO A 174 -4.79 20.12 -16.62
N LEU A 175 -3.92 20.99 -16.12
CA LEU A 175 -2.66 21.36 -16.76
C LEU A 175 -1.64 20.21 -16.68
N VAL A 176 -1.48 19.62 -15.51
CA VAL A 176 -0.59 18.46 -15.30
C VAL A 176 -1.00 17.29 -16.19
N LYS A 177 -2.30 17.03 -16.33
CA LYS A 177 -2.82 15.92 -17.13
C LYS A 177 -2.40 16.00 -18.60
N ILE A 178 -2.35 17.20 -19.17
CA ILE A 178 -2.07 17.42 -20.60
C ILE A 178 -0.60 17.73 -20.91
N CYS A 179 0.23 18.07 -19.91
CA CYS A 179 1.65 18.40 -20.15
C CYS A 179 2.38 17.22 -20.83
N ARG A 180 3.32 17.55 -21.70
CA ARG A 180 4.05 16.60 -22.56
C ARG A 180 5.53 16.51 -22.24
N THR A 181 6.08 17.50 -21.54
CA THR A 181 7.49 17.52 -21.15
C THR A 181 7.65 17.71 -19.63
N VAL A 182 8.77 17.26 -19.09
CA VAL A 182 9.14 17.49 -17.69
C VAL A 182 9.33 18.97 -17.40
N GLU A 183 9.82 19.74 -18.38
CA GLU A 183 9.99 21.18 -18.25
C GLU A 183 8.64 21.90 -18.10
N GLU A 184 7.64 21.55 -18.92
CA GLU A 184 6.27 22.04 -18.77
C GLU A 184 5.71 21.74 -17.38
N LEU A 185 5.90 20.50 -16.89
CA LEU A 185 5.47 20.14 -15.54
C LEU A 185 6.14 21.02 -14.47
N ARG A 186 7.45 21.22 -14.55
CA ARG A 186 8.18 22.10 -13.63
C ARG A 186 7.67 23.54 -13.68
N GLY A 187 7.34 24.05 -14.88
CA GLY A 187 6.74 25.37 -15.08
C GLY A 187 5.38 25.49 -14.37
N ILE A 188 4.50 24.49 -14.53
CA ILE A 188 3.18 24.42 -13.87
C ILE A 188 3.34 24.45 -12.34
N LEU A 189 4.27 23.66 -11.81
CA LEU A 189 4.50 23.57 -10.36
C LEU A 189 5.06 24.89 -9.78
N LYS A 190 6.01 25.55 -10.47
CA LYS A 190 6.59 26.83 -10.04
C LYS A 190 5.57 27.97 -10.11
N GLY A 191 4.75 28.03 -11.16
CA GLY A 191 3.72 29.07 -11.32
C GLY A 191 2.64 29.04 -10.23
N SER A 192 2.46 27.91 -9.54
CA SER A 192 1.55 27.79 -8.42
C SER A 192 2.10 28.31 -7.08
N ALA A 193 3.41 28.52 -6.97
CA ALA A 193 4.04 29.04 -5.74
C ALA A 193 3.94 30.61 -5.64
N CYS A 194 3.66 31.30 -6.74
CA CYS A 194 3.58 32.77 -6.79
C CYS A 194 2.16 33.35 -6.61
N GLY A 195 1.15 32.51 -6.33
CA GLY A 195 -0.26 32.92 -6.25
C GLY A 195 -0.97 32.51 -4.96
N ALA A 196 -0.27 32.55 -3.81
CA ALA A 196 -0.86 32.35 -2.48
C ALA A 196 -0.97 33.66 -1.72
#